data_ce34c32421cf025b6c6a30266cc54497
#
_entry.id   ce34c32421cf025b6c6a30266cc54497
#
_cell.length_a   1.000
_cell.length_b   1.000
_cell.length_c   1.000
_cell.angle_alpha   90.00
_cell.angle_beta   90.00
_cell.angle_gamma   90.00
#
_symmetry.space_group_name_H-M   'P 1'
#
loop_
_entity.id
_entity.type
_entity.pdbx_description
1 polymer ?
#
loop_
_entity_poly.entity_id
_entity_poly.type
_entity_poly.pdbx_seq_one_letter_code
_entity_poly.pdbx_strand_id
1 'polypeptide(L)'
;MDELLFPFCGPDDILYSRCQIDPELYEYLAGLGFSFRSRYHFDLSDEKKHLPEADVFKRCMFRLAADQTQNQITADRMLQAVGSGYPEATGLAEMISPKHAAGGLHREAVWTHTVKPLTPYAITADTEVYLQAAGPFSPLPDLETVVRVNSKIYSNRLLARIGEKCYGMEANSAAEMESAGNTLLKQGPYLLKDPFGVSGKGNLLIDGEAMQRRIAGHLDKQERSGLRSQFLLEPLLRRGTDFSSHWFIRENGEKDFISVQRMMNQQQNYGGSIKADEALIRLLEHAGYFDTMEKALGILAEDGYHGFVCFDSMILENGDVVPIVEINARMSMGLINAYLNKVWETHGHTSWLTFLSLGLPEGFAFGRLLDALRVSGLLLTVQEGYGIVPLSSNTVMVNDILTSRRITDGLQSKRGMPKGRLYVSVVGRDNEHRSELINRLRQVLADLSVKVYN
;
A
#
# COMPACT_ATOMS: atom_id res chain seq x y z
N MET A 1 4.14 -2.86 -6.45
CA MET A 1 2.89 -3.18 -5.69
C MET A 1 1.65 -3.25 -6.58
N ASP A 2 1.74 -2.73 -7.79
CA ASP A 2 0.63 -2.68 -8.73
C ASP A 2 0.09 -4.08 -9.09
N GLU A 3 0.98 -5.06 -9.20
CA GLU A 3 0.63 -6.47 -9.40
C GLU A 3 -0.34 -7.01 -8.34
N LEU A 4 -0.24 -6.53 -7.10
CA LEU A 4 -1.10 -6.98 -5.99
C LEU A 4 -2.58 -6.61 -6.17
N LEU A 5 -2.94 -5.88 -7.23
CA LEU A 5 -4.32 -5.49 -7.51
C LEU A 5 -5.07 -6.51 -8.38
N PHE A 6 -4.42 -7.57 -8.86
CA PHE A 6 -5.08 -8.59 -9.69
C PHE A 6 -6.33 -9.21 -9.02
N PRO A 7 -6.45 -9.36 -7.68
CA PRO A 7 -7.64 -9.94 -7.07
C PRO A 7 -8.92 -9.10 -7.24
N PHE A 8 -8.76 -7.82 -7.60
CA PHE A 8 -9.90 -6.92 -7.87
C PHE A 8 -10.38 -7.00 -9.31
N CYS A 9 -9.60 -7.67 -10.19
CA CYS A 9 -9.88 -7.73 -11.61
C CYS A 9 -10.76 -8.94 -11.96
N GLY A 10 -11.69 -8.74 -12.87
CA GLY A 10 -12.42 -9.80 -13.56
C GLY A 10 -11.86 -10.05 -14.97
N PRO A 11 -12.45 -11.04 -15.72
CA PRO A 11 -11.96 -11.47 -17.04
C PRO A 11 -11.83 -10.34 -18.07
N ASP A 12 -12.70 -9.34 -17.98
CA ASP A 12 -12.72 -8.19 -18.91
C ASP A 12 -11.95 -6.98 -18.40
N ASP A 13 -11.35 -7.06 -17.21
CA ASP A 13 -10.61 -5.97 -16.63
C ASP A 13 -9.16 -5.98 -17.09
N ILE A 14 -8.53 -4.80 -17.05
CA ILE A 14 -7.13 -4.62 -17.40
C ILE A 14 -6.40 -4.15 -16.16
N LEU A 15 -5.46 -4.95 -15.69
CA LEU A 15 -4.50 -4.54 -14.67
C LEU A 15 -3.37 -3.76 -15.32
N TYR A 16 -3.27 -2.47 -14.97
CA TYR A 16 -2.15 -1.64 -15.37
C TYR A 16 -1.05 -1.69 -14.31
N SER A 17 0.14 -2.13 -14.71
CA SER A 17 1.31 -2.18 -13.84
C SER A 17 2.48 -1.39 -14.42
N ARG A 18 3.39 -0.93 -13.56
CA ARG A 18 4.62 -0.23 -14.01
C ARG A 18 5.51 -1.14 -14.85
N CYS A 19 5.65 -2.36 -14.42
CA CYS A 19 6.48 -3.35 -15.09
C CYS A 19 5.65 -4.53 -15.50
N GLN A 20 6.10 -5.25 -16.52
CA GLN A 20 5.50 -6.50 -16.93
C GLN A 20 5.48 -7.48 -15.76
N ILE A 21 4.35 -8.12 -15.52
CA ILE A 21 4.26 -9.26 -14.61
C ILE A 21 5.09 -10.39 -15.22
N ASP A 22 5.84 -11.10 -14.40
CA ASP A 22 6.56 -12.29 -14.86
C ASP A 22 5.59 -13.25 -15.54
N PRO A 23 5.89 -13.73 -16.77
CA PRO A 23 4.96 -14.55 -17.55
C PRO A 23 4.56 -15.85 -16.84
N GLU A 24 5.49 -16.50 -16.15
CA GLU A 24 5.19 -17.74 -15.42
C GLU A 24 4.28 -17.48 -14.22
N LEU A 25 4.48 -16.33 -13.52
CA LEU A 25 3.58 -15.91 -12.45
C LEU A 25 2.18 -15.62 -13.00
N TYR A 26 2.10 -14.92 -14.14
CA TYR A 26 0.82 -14.58 -14.77
C TYR A 26 0.04 -15.85 -15.15
N GLU A 27 0.70 -16.82 -15.81
CA GLU A 27 0.09 -18.10 -16.17
C GLU A 27 -0.32 -18.92 -14.95
N TYR A 28 0.51 -18.91 -13.91
CA TYR A 28 0.19 -19.57 -12.65
C TYR A 28 -1.05 -18.98 -11.98
N LEU A 29 -1.16 -17.65 -11.89
CA LEU A 29 -2.33 -16.98 -11.32
C LEU A 29 -3.60 -17.24 -12.14
N ALA A 30 -3.48 -17.26 -13.48
CA ALA A 30 -4.58 -17.62 -14.36
C ALA A 30 -5.05 -19.07 -14.12
N GLY A 31 -4.12 -20.00 -13.90
CA GLY A 31 -4.41 -21.39 -13.53
C GLY A 31 -5.12 -21.55 -12.19
N LEU A 32 -5.00 -20.57 -11.28
CA LEU A 32 -5.73 -20.51 -10.01
C LEU A 32 -7.11 -19.83 -10.13
N GLY A 33 -7.51 -19.37 -11.33
CA GLY A 33 -8.80 -18.75 -11.59
C GLY A 33 -8.77 -17.21 -11.54
N PHE A 34 -7.61 -16.58 -11.37
CA PHE A 34 -7.49 -15.12 -11.50
C PHE A 34 -7.37 -14.73 -12.97
N SER A 35 -8.51 -14.39 -13.57
CA SER A 35 -8.56 -14.05 -15.01
C SER A 35 -8.61 -12.53 -15.16
N PHE A 36 -7.58 -11.95 -15.79
CA PHE A 36 -7.49 -10.53 -16.10
C PHE A 36 -6.55 -10.32 -17.29
N ARG A 37 -6.65 -9.17 -17.95
CA ARG A 37 -5.69 -8.74 -18.95
C ARG A 37 -4.63 -7.86 -18.29
N SER A 38 -3.36 -8.02 -18.66
CA SER A 38 -2.27 -7.20 -18.14
C SER A 38 -1.77 -6.22 -19.19
N ARG A 39 -1.55 -4.97 -18.76
CA ARG A 39 -0.77 -3.97 -19.52
C ARG A 39 0.28 -3.37 -18.62
N TYR A 40 1.42 -3.04 -19.16
CA TYR A 40 2.55 -2.51 -18.41
C TYR A 40 3.22 -1.37 -19.17
N HIS A 41 3.92 -0.52 -18.44
CA HIS A 41 4.63 0.61 -18.98
C HIS A 41 6.09 0.27 -19.32
N PHE A 42 6.76 -0.52 -18.49
CA PHE A 42 8.14 -0.94 -18.68
C PHE A 42 8.25 -2.44 -18.87
N ASP A 43 8.96 -2.83 -19.92
CA ASP A 43 9.47 -4.18 -20.09
C ASP A 43 10.85 -4.27 -19.42
N LEU A 44 10.94 -5.00 -18.33
CA LEU A 44 12.20 -5.20 -17.60
C LEU A 44 13.17 -6.12 -18.37
N SER A 45 12.69 -6.91 -19.31
CA SER A 45 13.52 -7.78 -20.17
C SER A 45 14.16 -7.03 -21.34
N ASP A 46 13.66 -5.84 -21.71
CA ASP A 46 14.19 -5.06 -22.82
C ASP A 46 15.48 -4.34 -22.43
N GLU A 47 16.61 -5.00 -22.68
CA GLU A 47 17.96 -4.47 -22.37
C GLU A 47 18.32 -3.18 -23.13
N LYS A 48 17.61 -2.87 -24.23
CA LYS A 48 17.90 -1.72 -25.10
C LYS A 48 17.23 -0.42 -24.67
N LYS A 49 16.24 -0.48 -23.79
CA LYS A 49 15.57 0.72 -23.28
C LYS A 49 16.26 1.23 -22.03
N HIS A 50 16.75 2.47 -22.06
CA HIS A 50 17.18 3.16 -20.84
C HIS A 50 16.01 3.22 -19.85
N LEU A 51 16.17 2.57 -18.69
CA LEU A 51 15.27 2.79 -17.58
C LEU A 51 15.50 4.20 -17.05
N PRO A 52 14.46 5.01 -16.92
CA PRO A 52 14.57 6.33 -16.33
C PRO A 52 15.10 6.23 -14.89
N GLU A 53 15.73 7.28 -14.40
CA GLU A 53 16.13 7.39 -12.99
C GLU A 53 14.97 7.02 -12.06
N ALA A 54 15.27 6.56 -10.84
CA ALA A 54 14.28 6.01 -9.91
C ALA A 54 13.06 6.93 -9.68
N ASP A 55 13.24 8.25 -9.80
CA ASP A 55 12.14 9.22 -9.68
C ASP A 55 11.28 9.29 -10.95
N VAL A 56 11.87 9.09 -12.13
CA VAL A 56 11.13 8.99 -13.39
C VAL A 56 10.37 7.67 -13.45
N PHE A 57 10.94 6.59 -12.89
CA PHE A 57 10.26 5.29 -12.75
C PHE A 57 9.00 5.39 -11.88
N LYS A 58 9.03 6.16 -10.81
CA LYS A 58 7.83 6.46 -10.00
C LYS A 58 6.79 7.28 -10.78
N ARG A 59 7.22 8.15 -11.68
CA ARG A 59 6.36 9.05 -12.48
C ARG A 59 5.80 8.41 -13.75
N CYS A 60 6.44 7.37 -14.27
CA CYS A 60 6.06 6.78 -15.56
C CYS A 60 4.79 5.94 -15.57
N MET A 61 4.26 5.55 -14.41
CA MET A 61 2.91 4.96 -14.34
C MET A 61 1.85 5.82 -15.03
N PHE A 62 2.16 7.07 -15.17
CA PHE A 62 1.28 8.14 -15.54
C PHE A 62 1.36 8.58 -17.01
N ARG A 63 2.26 8.04 -17.81
CA ARG A 63 2.45 8.46 -19.20
C ARG A 63 1.50 7.83 -20.22
N LEU A 64 1.00 6.63 -19.97
CA LEU A 64 0.13 5.94 -20.93
C LEU A 64 -1.14 6.72 -21.27
N ALA A 65 -1.56 7.57 -20.35
CA ALA A 65 -2.72 8.39 -20.53
C ALA A 65 -2.46 9.68 -21.31
N ALA A 66 -1.28 10.29 -21.17
CA ALA A 66 -0.91 11.54 -21.85
C ALA A 66 -0.72 11.35 -23.36
N ASP A 67 -0.28 10.18 -23.82
CA ASP A 67 -0.09 9.89 -25.25
C ASP A 67 -1.40 9.80 -26.05
N GLN A 68 -2.56 9.76 -25.38
CA GLN A 68 -3.85 9.71 -26.05
C GLN A 68 -4.52 11.08 -26.21
N THR A 69 -4.02 12.11 -25.54
CA THR A 69 -4.53 13.47 -25.65
C THR A 69 -3.47 14.42 -26.18
N GLN A 70 -3.61 14.87 -27.43
CA GLN A 70 -2.79 15.89 -28.09
C GLN A 70 -2.94 17.30 -27.44
N ASN A 71 -2.78 17.43 -26.14
CA ASN A 71 -2.89 18.71 -25.47
C ASN A 71 -1.58 19.11 -24.78
N GLN A 72 -0.81 19.97 -25.45
CA GLN A 72 0.41 20.62 -24.96
C GLN A 72 0.22 21.34 -23.61
N ILE A 73 -1.01 21.80 -23.33
CA ILE A 73 -1.42 22.44 -22.06
C ILE A 73 -1.23 21.50 -20.87
N THR A 74 -1.35 20.20 -21.05
CA THR A 74 -1.23 19.19 -20.00
C THR A 74 0.22 18.99 -19.57
N ALA A 75 1.17 19.07 -20.52
CA ALA A 75 2.60 18.96 -20.22
C ALA A 75 3.10 20.17 -19.40
N ASP A 76 2.66 21.38 -19.72
CA ASP A 76 3.03 22.60 -18.99
C ASP A 76 2.44 22.62 -17.56
N ARG A 77 1.24 22.11 -17.38
CA ARG A 77 0.65 21.95 -16.04
C ARG A 77 1.31 20.85 -15.21
N MET A 78 1.73 19.75 -15.86
CA MET A 78 2.55 18.72 -15.22
C MET A 78 3.87 19.28 -14.70
N LEU A 79 4.52 20.15 -15.45
CA LEU A 79 5.77 20.79 -15.09
C LEU A 79 5.61 21.80 -13.94
N GLN A 80 4.48 22.51 -13.90
CA GLN A 80 4.16 23.46 -12.82
C GLN A 80 3.79 22.77 -11.49
N ALA A 81 3.10 21.64 -11.54
CA ALA A 81 2.71 20.86 -10.36
C ALA A 81 3.90 20.16 -9.67
N VAL A 82 5.00 19.95 -10.40
CA VAL A 82 6.20 19.27 -9.89
C VAL A 82 7.17 20.18 -9.14
N GLY A 83 6.90 21.51 -9.09
CA GLY A 83 7.70 22.48 -8.32
C GLY A 83 9.06 22.80 -8.93
N SER A 84 9.48 24.04 -8.80
CA SER A 84 10.67 24.68 -9.42
C SER A 84 12.04 24.22 -8.88
N GLY A 85 12.24 22.94 -8.63
CA GLY A 85 13.47 22.39 -8.04
C GLY A 85 14.23 21.35 -8.87
N TYR A 86 13.91 21.16 -10.15
CA TYR A 86 14.58 20.17 -10.99
C TYR A 86 15.27 20.80 -12.21
N PRO A 87 16.50 20.38 -12.54
CA PRO A 87 17.22 20.90 -13.68
C PRO A 87 16.57 20.45 -14.99
N GLU A 88 16.43 21.43 -15.87
CA GLU A 88 16.14 21.39 -17.29
C GLU A 88 14.97 20.53 -17.81
N ALA A 89 13.87 21.23 -18.04
CA ALA A 89 12.65 20.75 -18.69
C ALA A 89 12.83 20.28 -20.16
N THR A 90 13.97 20.52 -20.79
CA THR A 90 14.25 20.20 -22.20
C THR A 90 14.27 18.71 -22.50
N GLY A 91 14.80 17.88 -21.60
CA GLY A 91 14.81 16.42 -21.79
C GLY A 91 13.42 15.77 -21.71
N LEU A 92 12.48 16.39 -21.01
CA LEU A 92 11.13 15.85 -20.85
C LEU A 92 10.24 16.11 -22.08
N ALA A 93 10.41 17.27 -22.71
CA ALA A 93 9.66 17.63 -23.92
C ALA A 93 10.08 16.78 -25.14
N GLU A 94 11.36 16.46 -25.26
CA GLU A 94 11.84 15.56 -26.32
C GLU A 94 11.38 14.11 -26.14
N MET A 95 11.21 13.64 -24.89
CA MET A 95 10.68 12.31 -24.60
C MET A 95 9.17 12.18 -24.81
N ILE A 96 8.43 13.29 -24.92
CA ILE A 96 6.98 13.35 -25.21
C ILE A 96 6.72 13.44 -26.74
N SER A 97 7.77 13.59 -27.55
CA SER A 97 7.63 13.65 -29.00
C SER A 97 7.10 12.34 -29.59
N PRO A 98 6.12 12.38 -30.52
CA PRO A 98 5.53 11.19 -31.14
C PRO A 98 6.51 10.27 -31.88
N LYS A 99 7.73 10.75 -32.18
CA LYS A 99 8.76 9.98 -32.87
C LYS A 99 9.34 8.82 -32.04
N HIS A 100 9.23 8.83 -30.73
CA HIS A 100 9.73 7.76 -29.86
C HIS A 100 8.65 6.75 -29.40
N ALA A 101 7.38 7.02 -29.70
CA ALA A 101 6.24 6.12 -29.43
C ALA A 101 6.09 4.98 -30.46
N ALA A 102 6.95 4.93 -31.50
CA ALA A 102 6.83 3.98 -32.61
C ALA A 102 7.40 2.57 -32.33
N GLY A 103 7.74 2.27 -31.10
CA GLY A 103 8.20 0.94 -30.67
C GLY A 103 7.09 0.09 -30.07
N GLY A 104 6.27 -0.57 -30.90
CA GLY A 104 5.56 -1.78 -30.49
C GLY A 104 4.20 -1.65 -29.84
N LEU A 105 3.44 -0.59 -30.08
CA LEU A 105 1.99 -0.63 -29.90
C LEU A 105 1.37 -1.21 -31.18
N HIS A 106 0.90 -2.45 -31.15
CA HIS A 106 0.01 -2.94 -32.20
C HIS A 106 -1.18 -1.98 -32.30
N ARG A 107 -1.18 -1.19 -33.38
CA ARG A 107 -2.34 -0.44 -33.86
C ARG A 107 -3.35 -1.46 -34.35
N GLU A 108 -4.20 -1.95 -33.46
CA GLU A 108 -5.51 -2.49 -33.86
C GLU A 108 -6.32 -2.74 -32.58
N ALA A 109 -7.03 -1.74 -32.15
CA ALA A 109 -8.37 -1.90 -31.55
C ALA A 109 -9.06 -0.54 -31.60
N VAL A 110 -9.89 -0.39 -32.57
CA VAL A 110 -10.93 0.63 -32.58
C VAL A 110 -11.75 0.46 -31.31
N TRP A 111 -11.71 1.44 -30.43
CA TRP A 111 -12.41 1.47 -29.15
C TRP A 111 -13.92 1.58 -29.41
N THR A 112 -14.60 0.45 -29.61
CA THR A 112 -16.08 0.38 -29.66
C THR A 112 -16.69 -0.26 -28.41
N HIS A 113 -15.87 -0.53 -27.37
CA HIS A 113 -16.38 -1.08 -26.12
C HIS A 113 -16.43 0.00 -25.04
N THR A 114 -17.51 0.03 -24.28
CA THR A 114 -17.66 0.84 -23.06
C THR A 114 -16.41 0.72 -22.22
N VAL A 115 -15.61 1.80 -22.18
CA VAL A 115 -14.39 1.85 -21.40
C VAL A 115 -14.79 1.76 -19.94
N LYS A 116 -14.43 0.68 -19.26
CA LYS A 116 -14.62 0.57 -17.81
C LYS A 116 -13.77 1.65 -17.13
N PRO A 117 -14.32 2.35 -16.14
CA PRO A 117 -13.62 3.43 -15.47
C PRO A 117 -12.40 2.90 -14.71
N LEU A 118 -11.33 3.68 -14.69
CA LEU A 118 -10.10 3.36 -13.97
C LEU A 118 -10.30 3.55 -12.46
N THR A 119 -9.88 2.58 -11.66
CA THR A 119 -9.92 2.65 -10.19
C THR A 119 -8.49 2.61 -9.64
N PRO A 120 -7.96 3.71 -9.08
CA PRO A 120 -6.61 3.76 -8.55
C PRO A 120 -6.52 3.04 -7.20
N TYR A 121 -5.34 2.50 -6.87
CA TYR A 121 -5.03 1.97 -5.53
C TYR A 121 -5.15 3.05 -4.45
N ALA A 122 -4.64 4.24 -4.74
CA ALA A 122 -4.68 5.43 -3.89
C ALA A 122 -4.74 6.67 -4.78
N ILE A 123 -5.44 7.70 -4.31
CA ILE A 123 -5.49 9.00 -4.95
C ILE A 123 -4.34 9.85 -4.40
N THR A 124 -3.51 10.36 -5.29
CA THR A 124 -2.35 11.19 -4.99
C THR A 124 -2.35 12.41 -5.92
N ALA A 125 -1.47 13.37 -5.70
CA ALA A 125 -1.31 14.51 -6.60
C ALA A 125 -1.08 14.07 -8.07
N ASP A 126 -0.35 12.98 -8.26
CA ASP A 126 -0.13 12.41 -9.58
C ASP A 126 -1.44 11.87 -10.19
N THR A 127 -2.34 11.27 -9.42
CA THR A 127 -3.63 10.75 -9.89
C THR A 127 -4.50 11.89 -10.44
N GLU A 128 -4.48 13.06 -9.82
CA GLU A 128 -5.24 14.23 -10.25
C GLU A 128 -4.77 14.75 -11.63
N VAL A 129 -3.47 14.75 -11.86
CA VAL A 129 -2.89 15.03 -13.18
C VAL A 129 -3.38 14.03 -14.23
N TYR A 130 -3.55 12.79 -13.87
CA TYR A 130 -4.07 11.71 -14.67
C TYR A 130 -5.52 11.87 -15.08
N LEU A 131 -6.36 12.28 -14.13
CA LEU A 131 -7.78 12.51 -14.36
C LEU A 131 -8.00 13.49 -15.51
N GLN A 132 -7.10 14.45 -15.67
CA GLN A 132 -7.17 15.44 -16.74
C GLN A 132 -6.74 14.88 -18.12
N ALA A 133 -5.93 13.83 -18.13
CA ALA A 133 -5.31 13.30 -19.34
C ALA A 133 -5.96 12.03 -19.90
N ALA A 134 -6.53 11.17 -19.07
CA ALA A 134 -6.89 9.79 -19.43
C ALA A 134 -8.35 9.43 -19.33
N GLY A 135 -9.26 10.31 -18.89
CA GLY A 135 -10.72 10.03 -18.66
C GLY A 135 -11.24 8.75 -19.29
N PRO A 136 -12.41 8.23 -19.07
CA PRO A 136 -13.24 8.42 -17.90
C PRO A 136 -12.76 7.55 -16.72
N PHE A 137 -12.70 8.17 -15.57
CA PHE A 137 -12.50 7.45 -14.32
C PHE A 137 -13.85 7.19 -13.66
N SER A 138 -13.90 6.22 -12.73
CA SER A 138 -14.94 6.20 -11.71
C SER A 138 -14.96 7.57 -11.03
N PRO A 139 -16.10 8.07 -10.58
CA PRO A 139 -16.11 9.25 -9.74
C PRO A 139 -15.11 9.06 -8.60
N LEU A 140 -14.21 10.02 -8.45
CA LEU A 140 -13.20 10.01 -7.39
C LEU A 140 -13.40 11.23 -6.50
N PRO A 141 -13.21 11.12 -5.18
CA PRO A 141 -13.18 12.28 -4.30
C PRO A 141 -12.01 13.18 -4.68
N ASP A 142 -12.13 14.47 -4.40
CA ASP A 142 -11.05 15.42 -4.64
C ASP A 142 -9.82 15.12 -3.76
N LEU A 143 -8.64 15.51 -4.24
CA LEU A 143 -7.38 15.23 -3.57
C LEU A 143 -7.30 15.87 -2.17
N GLU A 144 -7.85 17.07 -1.98
CA GLU A 144 -7.83 17.76 -0.68
C GLU A 144 -8.62 16.97 0.36
N THR A 145 -9.80 16.47 0.00
CA THR A 145 -10.60 15.59 0.85
C THR A 145 -9.84 14.31 1.18
N VAL A 146 -9.22 13.66 0.19
CA VAL A 146 -8.43 12.44 0.42
C VAL A 146 -7.24 12.70 1.37
N VAL A 147 -6.49 13.78 1.17
CA VAL A 147 -5.37 14.16 2.05
C VAL A 147 -5.89 14.43 3.47
N ARG A 148 -6.97 15.19 3.59
CA ARG A 148 -7.57 15.53 4.89
C ARG A 148 -7.99 14.29 5.67
N VAL A 149 -8.73 13.36 5.06
CA VAL A 149 -9.24 12.17 5.76
C VAL A 149 -8.15 11.14 6.08
N ASN A 150 -7.04 11.14 5.34
CA ASN A 150 -5.88 10.29 5.67
C ASN A 150 -5.03 10.84 6.85
N SER A 151 -5.32 12.04 7.36
CA SER A 151 -4.58 12.61 8.47
C SER A 151 -4.97 11.95 9.80
N LYS A 152 -3.97 11.59 10.62
CA LYS A 152 -4.21 11.10 12.00
C LYS A 152 -4.94 12.14 12.87
N ILE A 153 -4.74 13.42 12.57
CA ILE A 153 -5.47 14.52 13.22
C ILE A 153 -6.95 14.45 12.87
N TYR A 154 -7.28 14.21 11.59
CA TYR A 154 -8.66 14.02 11.20
C TYR A 154 -9.28 12.80 11.88
N SER A 155 -8.57 11.68 11.97
CA SER A 155 -9.01 10.48 12.68
C SER A 155 -9.34 10.77 14.15
N ASN A 156 -8.49 11.54 14.84
CA ASN A 156 -8.71 11.96 16.23
C ASN A 156 -9.93 12.89 16.38
N ARG A 157 -10.09 13.84 15.45
CA ARG A 157 -11.26 14.75 15.44
C ARG A 157 -12.56 14.03 15.11
N LEU A 158 -12.49 13.02 14.24
CA LEU A 158 -13.65 12.19 13.90
C LEU A 158 -14.17 11.43 15.11
N LEU A 159 -13.28 10.87 15.94
CA LEU A 159 -13.67 10.24 17.21
C LEU A 159 -14.49 11.20 18.08
N ALA A 160 -14.06 12.45 18.23
CA ALA A 160 -14.81 13.45 18.98
C ALA A 160 -16.20 13.74 18.35
N ARG A 161 -16.27 13.83 17.00
CA ARG A 161 -17.54 14.11 16.28
C ARG A 161 -18.56 12.99 16.46
N ILE A 162 -18.13 11.74 16.57
CA ILE A 162 -19.00 10.59 16.78
C ILE A 162 -19.26 10.26 18.27
N GLY A 163 -18.68 11.06 19.18
CA GLY A 163 -18.85 10.90 20.63
C GLY A 163 -17.97 9.81 21.25
N GLU A 164 -16.94 9.37 20.55
CA GLU A 164 -16.00 8.37 21.04
C GLU A 164 -14.83 8.99 21.81
N LYS A 165 -14.14 8.17 22.59
CA LYS A 165 -12.99 8.61 23.37
C LYS A 165 -11.80 8.97 22.46
N CYS A 166 -11.35 10.23 22.56
CA CYS A 166 -10.13 10.68 21.92
C CYS A 166 -8.94 10.45 22.84
N TYR A 167 -7.92 9.80 22.32
CA TYR A 167 -6.67 9.56 23.04
C TYR A 167 -5.60 10.59 22.68
N GLY A 168 -5.72 11.24 21.51
CA GLY A 168 -4.72 12.11 20.96
C GLY A 168 -4.87 13.57 21.40
N MET A 169 -3.74 14.23 21.63
CA MET A 169 -3.59 15.68 21.82
C MET A 169 -2.89 16.27 20.59
N GLU A 170 -3.52 17.25 19.96
CA GLU A 170 -2.93 17.93 18.80
C GLU A 170 -1.91 18.96 19.26
N ALA A 171 -0.82 19.11 18.52
CA ALA A 171 0.18 20.15 18.70
C ALA A 171 0.61 20.73 17.35
N ASN A 172 0.61 22.06 17.24
CA ASN A 172 0.96 22.79 16.03
C ASN A 172 2.27 23.58 16.17
N SER A 173 2.97 23.36 17.28
CA SER A 173 4.27 23.95 17.56
C SER A 173 5.08 23.09 18.52
N ALA A 174 6.39 23.34 18.58
CA ALA A 174 7.30 22.71 19.53
C ALA A 174 6.87 22.98 21.00
N ALA A 175 6.40 24.20 21.29
CA ALA A 175 5.92 24.58 22.61
C ALA A 175 4.63 23.84 23.01
N GLU A 176 3.67 23.71 22.08
CA GLU A 176 2.44 22.94 22.31
C GLU A 176 2.76 21.47 22.48
N MET A 177 3.69 20.90 21.67
CA MET A 177 4.14 19.52 21.79
C MET A 177 4.78 19.27 23.17
N GLU A 178 5.63 20.17 23.66
CA GLU A 178 6.24 20.04 24.98
C GLU A 178 5.20 20.13 26.10
N SER A 179 4.25 21.04 26.02
CA SER A 179 3.16 21.20 27.00
C SER A 179 2.27 19.96 27.06
N ALA A 180 1.82 19.45 25.90
CA ALA A 180 1.00 18.23 25.81
C ALA A 180 1.80 17.01 26.29
N GLY A 181 3.07 16.89 25.87
CA GLY A 181 3.96 15.82 26.28
C GLY A 181 4.21 15.79 27.80
N ASN A 182 4.38 16.94 28.44
CA ASN A 182 4.48 17.03 29.91
C ASN A 182 3.25 16.48 30.63
N THR A 183 2.08 16.65 30.02
CA THR A 183 0.84 16.08 30.56
C THR A 183 0.80 14.56 30.40
N LEU A 184 1.20 14.04 29.24
CA LEU A 184 1.21 12.61 28.97
C LEU A 184 2.29 11.86 29.76
N LEU A 185 3.50 12.43 29.90
CA LEU A 185 4.59 11.79 30.67
C LEU A 185 4.27 11.56 32.13
N LYS A 186 3.33 12.31 32.73
CA LYS A 186 2.83 12.03 34.08
C LYS A 186 2.05 10.71 34.16
N GLN A 187 1.52 10.24 33.04
CA GLN A 187 0.75 8.99 32.93
C GLN A 187 1.61 7.84 32.41
N GLY A 188 2.72 8.14 31.73
CA GLY A 188 3.62 7.17 31.14
C GLY A 188 4.18 7.63 29.79
N PRO A 189 4.87 6.71 29.08
CA PRO A 189 5.37 6.98 27.72
C PRO A 189 4.25 7.32 26.74
N TYR A 190 4.57 8.09 25.71
CA TYR A 190 3.63 8.44 24.67
C TYR A 190 4.26 8.34 23.26
N LEU A 191 3.40 8.29 22.25
CA LEU A 191 3.78 8.32 20.84
C LEU A 191 3.61 9.74 20.29
N LEU A 192 4.66 10.30 19.73
CA LEU A 192 4.59 11.47 18.87
C LEU A 192 4.41 10.98 17.43
N LYS A 193 3.30 11.33 16.81
CA LYS A 193 2.92 10.84 15.48
C LYS A 193 2.92 11.98 14.46
N ASP A 194 3.59 11.73 13.33
CA ASP A 194 3.41 12.53 12.12
C ASP A 194 1.98 12.32 11.59
N PRO A 195 1.24 13.38 11.22
CA PRO A 195 -0.13 13.28 10.71
C PRO A 195 -0.28 12.36 9.50
N PHE A 196 0.77 12.25 8.68
CA PHE A 196 0.77 11.48 7.43
C PHE A 196 1.79 10.32 7.42
N GLY A 197 2.41 10.01 8.56
CA GLY A 197 3.34 8.87 8.68
C GLY A 197 2.65 7.54 8.36
N VAL A 198 3.27 6.68 7.54
CA VAL A 198 2.71 5.40 7.10
C VAL A 198 3.47 4.21 7.68
N SER A 199 2.78 3.11 7.95
CA SER A 199 3.37 1.82 8.39
C SER A 199 4.27 1.97 9.63
N GLY A 200 3.87 2.76 10.62
CA GLY A 200 4.65 3.01 11.83
C GLY A 200 5.87 3.94 11.65
N LYS A 201 6.24 4.25 10.41
CA LYS A 201 7.26 5.25 10.11
C LYS A 201 6.69 6.64 10.36
N GLY A 202 7.35 7.45 11.20
CA GLY A 202 6.85 8.74 11.63
C GLY A 202 6.17 8.70 13.01
N ASN A 203 6.13 7.54 13.67
CA ASN A 203 5.79 7.43 15.08
C ASN A 203 7.09 7.37 15.90
N LEU A 204 7.21 8.24 16.88
CA LEU A 204 8.36 8.30 17.77
C LEU A 204 7.89 8.06 19.20
N LEU A 205 8.44 7.02 19.84
CA LEU A 205 8.18 6.76 21.25
C LEU A 205 8.97 7.76 22.11
N ILE A 206 8.27 8.49 22.97
CA ILE A 206 8.83 9.39 23.97
C ILE A 206 8.65 8.74 25.33
N ASP A 207 9.73 8.31 25.93
CA ASP A 207 9.76 7.57 27.21
C ASP A 207 10.25 8.41 28.39
N GLY A 208 10.62 9.67 28.16
CA GLY A 208 11.08 10.54 29.24
C GLY A 208 11.37 11.97 28.80
N GLU A 209 11.47 12.87 29.79
CA GLU A 209 11.66 14.30 29.59
C GLU A 209 12.93 14.67 28.79
N ALA A 210 14.03 13.90 28.97
CA ALA A 210 15.29 14.20 28.27
C ALA A 210 15.12 14.02 26.76
N MET A 211 14.40 12.96 26.34
CA MET A 211 14.08 12.72 24.94
C MET A 211 13.12 13.79 24.41
N GLN A 212 12.06 14.10 25.18
CA GLN A 212 11.10 15.14 24.82
C GLN A 212 11.79 16.50 24.58
N ARG A 213 12.63 16.97 25.51
CA ARG A 213 13.38 18.23 25.37
C ARG A 213 14.28 18.27 24.14
N ARG A 214 14.95 17.15 23.83
CA ARG A 214 15.80 17.04 22.63
C ARG A 214 14.99 17.20 21.35
N ILE A 215 13.81 16.60 21.29
CA ILE A 215 12.91 16.66 20.13
C ILE A 215 12.28 18.05 20.03
N ALA A 216 11.79 18.64 21.14
CA ALA A 216 11.27 20.00 21.18
C ALA A 216 12.31 21.00 20.66
N GLY A 217 13.57 20.89 21.09
CA GLY A 217 14.66 21.74 20.61
C GLY A 217 14.99 21.55 19.11
N HIS A 218 14.76 20.36 18.55
CA HIS A 218 14.90 20.13 17.10
C HIS A 218 13.75 20.78 16.33
N LEU A 219 12.52 20.61 16.79
CA LEU A 219 11.32 21.19 16.19
C LEU A 219 11.35 22.72 16.22
N ASP A 220 11.74 23.32 17.35
CA ASP A 220 11.90 24.77 17.49
C ASP A 220 12.89 25.34 16.44
N LYS A 221 14.00 24.64 16.17
CA LYS A 221 14.93 25.03 15.10
C LYS A 221 14.30 24.96 13.71
N GLN A 222 13.49 23.94 13.44
CA GLN A 222 12.77 23.80 12.17
C GLN A 222 11.73 24.92 12.00
N GLU A 223 10.98 25.25 13.06
CA GLU A 223 10.00 26.34 13.07
C GLU A 223 10.65 27.69 12.80
N ARG A 224 11.81 27.96 13.40
CA ARG A 224 12.60 29.19 13.12
C ARG A 224 13.10 29.25 11.68
N SER A 225 13.22 28.12 10.99
CA SER A 225 13.53 28.06 9.55
C SER A 225 12.29 28.16 8.66
N GLY A 226 11.10 28.42 9.23
CA GLY A 226 9.85 28.60 8.50
C GLY A 226 9.07 27.30 8.19
N LEU A 227 9.53 26.17 8.72
CA LEU A 227 8.79 24.90 8.59
C LEU A 227 7.65 24.87 9.61
N ARG A 228 6.46 24.45 9.15
CA ARG A 228 5.33 24.26 10.06
C ARG A 228 5.41 22.87 10.69
N SER A 229 5.20 22.82 12.00
CA SER A 229 5.12 21.59 12.79
C SER A 229 3.66 21.26 13.09
N GLN A 230 3.26 20.04 12.85
CA GLN A 230 1.95 19.54 13.27
C GLN A 230 2.10 18.07 13.68
N PHE A 231 1.60 17.72 14.85
CA PHE A 231 1.75 16.39 15.44
C PHE A 231 0.49 15.98 16.17
N LEU A 232 0.35 14.66 16.34
CA LEU A 232 -0.60 14.05 17.27
C LEU A 232 0.21 13.31 18.35
N LEU A 233 -0.06 13.63 19.62
CA LEU A 233 0.54 12.95 20.76
C LEU A 233 -0.49 12.00 21.35
N GLU A 234 -0.16 10.71 21.49
CA GLU A 234 -1.06 9.72 22.08
C GLU A 234 -0.37 8.94 23.19
N PRO A 235 -1.02 8.65 24.32
CA PRO A 235 -0.46 7.78 25.32
C PRO A 235 -0.12 6.42 24.72
N LEU A 236 0.95 5.77 25.19
CA LEU A 236 1.27 4.42 24.77
C LEU A 236 0.25 3.43 25.36
N LEU A 237 -0.75 3.07 24.56
CA LEU A 237 -1.80 2.14 24.98
C LEU A 237 -1.30 0.70 24.98
N ARG A 238 -1.77 -0.10 25.95
CA ARG A 238 -1.48 -1.54 26.03
C ARG A 238 -2.34 -2.29 25.03
N ARG A 239 -1.72 -2.70 23.91
CA ARG A 239 -2.39 -3.36 22.80
C ARG A 239 -2.60 -4.85 23.07
N GLY A 240 -3.82 -5.34 22.90
CA GLY A 240 -4.14 -6.75 22.85
C GLY A 240 -4.17 -7.28 21.42
N THR A 241 -5.05 -6.74 20.59
CA THR A 241 -5.24 -7.18 19.19
C THR A 241 -5.40 -5.99 18.28
N ASP A 242 -4.59 -5.91 17.22
CA ASP A 242 -4.79 -4.95 16.13
C ASP A 242 -5.64 -5.59 15.03
N PHE A 243 -6.57 -4.82 14.49
CA PHE A 243 -7.42 -5.24 13.37
C PHE A 243 -7.76 -4.06 12.47
N SER A 244 -8.25 -4.36 11.28
CA SER A 244 -8.76 -3.33 10.37
C SER A 244 -10.12 -3.73 9.81
N SER A 245 -11.02 -2.77 9.64
CA SER A 245 -12.27 -2.95 8.91
C SER A 245 -12.22 -2.25 7.56
N HIS A 246 -12.84 -2.86 6.56
CA HIS A 246 -12.78 -2.41 5.17
C HIS A 246 -14.17 -2.15 4.66
N TRP A 247 -14.34 -0.99 4.04
CA TRP A 247 -15.61 -0.47 3.57
C TRP A 247 -15.46 0.20 2.22
N PHE A 248 -16.58 0.38 1.53
CA PHE A 248 -16.68 1.19 0.35
C PHE A 248 -17.83 2.17 0.53
N ILE A 249 -17.55 3.46 0.37
CA ILE A 249 -18.57 4.52 0.38
C ILE A 249 -18.88 4.83 -1.07
N ARG A 250 -20.14 4.68 -1.47
CA ARG A 250 -20.62 5.03 -2.79
C ARG A 250 -20.76 6.56 -2.91
N GLU A 251 -20.75 7.08 -4.13
CA GLU A 251 -20.94 8.50 -4.40
C GLU A 251 -22.28 9.04 -3.84
N ASN A 252 -23.31 8.21 -3.81
CA ASN A 252 -24.61 8.54 -3.22
C ASN A 252 -24.66 8.44 -1.68
N GLY A 253 -23.54 8.14 -1.03
CA GLY A 253 -23.40 8.00 0.42
C GLY A 253 -23.77 6.62 0.98
N GLU A 254 -24.22 5.67 0.15
CA GLU A 254 -24.40 4.27 0.58
C GLU A 254 -23.06 3.64 0.96
N LYS A 255 -23.09 2.72 1.90
CA LYS A 255 -21.92 2.12 2.50
C LYS A 255 -21.97 0.61 2.38
N ASP A 256 -20.93 0.03 1.79
CA ASP A 256 -20.77 -1.42 1.68
C ASP A 256 -19.71 -1.89 2.68
N PHE A 257 -20.10 -2.76 3.61
CA PHE A 257 -19.13 -3.49 4.43
C PHE A 257 -18.46 -4.59 3.61
N ILE A 258 -17.12 -4.70 3.70
CA ILE A 258 -16.36 -5.68 2.94
C ILE A 258 -15.78 -6.76 3.85
N SER A 259 -15.04 -6.38 4.89
CA SER A 259 -14.39 -7.35 5.77
C SER A 259 -13.82 -6.74 7.04
N VAL A 260 -13.56 -7.58 8.02
CA VAL A 260 -12.61 -7.31 9.11
C VAL A 260 -11.40 -8.22 8.93
N GLN A 261 -10.21 -7.66 9.10
CA GLN A 261 -8.95 -8.39 9.05
C GLN A 261 -8.22 -8.20 10.39
N ARG A 262 -7.75 -9.30 11.00
CA ARG A 262 -6.80 -9.25 12.10
C ARG A 262 -5.42 -8.93 11.53
N MET A 263 -4.74 -7.96 12.12
CA MET A 263 -3.38 -7.62 11.73
C MET A 263 -2.37 -8.44 12.52
N MET A 264 -1.42 -9.01 11.80
CA MET A 264 -0.28 -9.73 12.36
C MET A 264 0.91 -8.75 12.39
N ASN A 265 1.11 -8.09 13.53
CA ASN A 265 2.16 -7.09 13.65
C ASN A 265 3.45 -7.71 14.23
N GLN A 266 4.59 -7.27 13.69
CA GLN A 266 5.92 -7.60 14.21
C GLN A 266 6.59 -6.29 14.68
N GLN A 267 6.87 -6.17 15.98
CA GLN A 267 7.54 -4.98 16.55
C GLN A 267 6.92 -3.65 16.09
N GLN A 268 5.60 -3.50 16.16
CA GLN A 268 4.81 -2.34 15.73
C GLN A 268 4.75 -2.08 14.21
N ASN A 269 5.35 -2.95 13.38
CA ASN A 269 5.24 -2.88 11.93
C ASN A 269 4.22 -3.91 11.43
N TYR A 270 3.53 -3.57 10.35
CA TYR A 270 2.66 -4.50 9.67
C TYR A 270 3.43 -5.74 9.19
N GLY A 271 3.02 -6.91 9.64
CA GLY A 271 3.59 -8.20 9.26
C GLY A 271 2.68 -9.04 8.36
N GLY A 272 1.39 -8.74 8.36
CA GLY A 272 0.42 -9.47 7.53
C GLY A 272 -1.02 -9.24 7.97
N SER A 273 -1.96 -9.78 7.20
CA SER A 273 -3.41 -9.75 7.46
C SER A 273 -4.00 -11.14 7.32
N ILE A 274 -4.91 -11.48 8.22
CA ILE A 274 -5.73 -12.69 8.16
C ILE A 274 -7.19 -12.31 8.40
N LYS A 275 -8.13 -12.98 7.73
CA LYS A 275 -9.55 -12.77 7.94
C LYS A 275 -9.91 -12.94 9.43
N ALA A 276 -10.69 -12.03 9.97
CA ALA A 276 -11.20 -12.13 11.34
C ALA A 276 -12.02 -13.41 11.52
N ASP A 277 -11.80 -14.10 12.63
CA ASP A 277 -12.61 -15.23 13.04
C ASP A 277 -13.96 -14.75 13.62
N GLU A 278 -14.91 -15.68 13.75
CA GLU A 278 -16.22 -15.37 14.30
C GLU A 278 -16.17 -14.83 15.74
N ALA A 279 -15.17 -15.24 16.53
CA ALA A 279 -15.02 -14.77 17.90
C ALA A 279 -14.70 -13.27 17.93
N LEU A 280 -13.81 -12.81 17.06
CA LEU A 280 -13.51 -11.37 16.90
C LEU A 280 -14.75 -10.61 16.40
N ILE A 281 -15.45 -11.14 15.38
CA ILE A 281 -16.65 -10.47 14.85
C ILE A 281 -17.70 -10.31 15.96
N ARG A 282 -18.03 -11.37 16.72
CA ARG A 282 -18.99 -11.31 17.84
C ARG A 282 -18.56 -10.31 18.90
N LEU A 283 -17.27 -10.24 19.24
CA LEU A 283 -16.75 -9.25 20.19
C LEU A 283 -17.01 -7.83 19.69
N LEU A 284 -16.72 -7.56 18.41
CA LEU A 284 -16.93 -6.23 17.81
C LEU A 284 -18.42 -5.86 17.73
N GLU A 285 -19.30 -6.82 17.46
CA GLU A 285 -20.76 -6.62 17.49
C GLU A 285 -21.22 -6.23 18.91
N HIS A 286 -20.80 -6.98 19.94
CA HIS A 286 -21.14 -6.68 21.33
C HIS A 286 -20.60 -5.34 21.82
N ALA A 287 -19.44 -4.92 21.31
CA ALA A 287 -18.84 -3.62 21.63
C ALA A 287 -19.48 -2.46 20.86
N GLY A 288 -20.48 -2.69 19.99
CA GLY A 288 -21.10 -1.65 19.18
C GLY A 288 -20.19 -1.05 18.10
N TYR A 289 -19.13 -1.77 17.74
CA TYR A 289 -18.12 -1.28 16.78
C TYR A 289 -18.72 -0.91 15.43
N PHE A 290 -19.62 -1.73 14.89
CA PHE A 290 -20.21 -1.50 13.58
C PHE A 290 -21.13 -0.27 13.57
N ASP A 291 -21.86 0.00 14.65
CA ASP A 291 -22.67 1.22 14.80
C ASP A 291 -21.78 2.47 14.85
N THR A 292 -20.62 2.36 15.51
CA THR A 292 -19.61 3.42 15.54
C THR A 292 -19.05 3.67 14.15
N MET A 293 -18.76 2.60 13.38
CA MET A 293 -18.28 2.73 11.98
C MET A 293 -19.34 3.35 11.07
N GLU A 294 -20.61 3.01 11.23
CA GLU A 294 -21.70 3.62 10.46
C GLU A 294 -21.75 5.15 10.63
N LYS A 295 -21.59 5.63 11.87
CA LYS A 295 -21.51 7.07 12.17
C LYS A 295 -20.27 7.71 11.52
N ALA A 296 -19.11 7.05 11.67
CA ALA A 296 -17.86 7.52 11.10
C ALA A 296 -17.91 7.62 9.57
N LEU A 297 -18.43 6.59 8.91
CA LEU A 297 -18.62 6.55 7.46
C LEU A 297 -19.61 7.63 6.97
N GLY A 298 -20.68 7.89 7.75
CA GLY A 298 -21.61 8.97 7.47
C GLY A 298 -20.92 10.32 7.42
N ILE A 299 -20.10 10.61 8.42
CA ILE A 299 -19.33 11.86 8.47
C ILE A 299 -18.30 11.94 7.33
N LEU A 300 -17.63 10.85 6.98
CA LEU A 300 -16.73 10.84 5.82
C LEU A 300 -17.46 11.19 4.53
N ALA A 301 -18.65 10.61 4.31
CA ALA A 301 -19.48 10.92 3.15
C ALA A 301 -19.94 12.39 3.14
N GLU A 302 -20.39 12.93 4.27
CA GLU A 302 -20.75 14.34 4.43
C GLU A 302 -19.56 15.29 4.16
N ASP A 303 -18.36 14.88 4.55
CA ASP A 303 -17.11 15.59 4.30
C ASP A 303 -16.61 15.44 2.86
N GLY A 304 -17.36 14.75 1.98
CA GLY A 304 -17.13 14.61 0.55
C GLY A 304 -16.26 13.40 0.15
N TYR A 305 -15.95 12.49 1.09
CA TYR A 305 -15.18 11.29 0.75
C TYR A 305 -16.10 10.17 0.23
N HIS A 306 -15.69 9.53 -0.86
CA HIS A 306 -16.24 8.28 -1.36
C HIS A 306 -15.13 7.38 -1.91
N GLY A 307 -15.37 6.07 -1.99
CA GLY A 307 -14.38 5.08 -2.40
C GLY A 307 -14.00 4.10 -1.28
N PHE A 308 -12.94 3.35 -1.50
CA PHE A 308 -12.43 2.39 -0.52
C PHE A 308 -11.85 3.10 0.70
N VAL A 309 -12.23 2.65 1.88
CA VAL A 309 -11.70 3.12 3.16
C VAL A 309 -11.41 1.95 4.09
N CYS A 310 -10.29 2.04 4.79
CA CYS A 310 -9.87 1.10 5.81
C CYS A 310 -9.70 1.86 7.12
N PHE A 311 -10.34 1.37 8.19
CA PHE A 311 -10.12 1.84 9.56
C PHE A 311 -9.18 0.87 10.26
N ASP A 312 -8.01 1.35 10.64
CA ASP A 312 -7.14 0.64 11.56
C ASP A 312 -7.65 0.86 12.99
N SER A 313 -7.81 -0.21 13.73
CA SER A 313 -8.47 -0.28 15.04
C SER A 313 -7.70 -1.21 15.96
N MET A 314 -7.94 -1.13 17.26
CA MET A 314 -7.34 -2.08 18.22
C MET A 314 -8.27 -2.44 19.35
N ILE A 315 -8.06 -3.62 19.92
CA ILE A 315 -8.60 -4.04 21.22
C ILE A 315 -7.45 -3.95 22.21
N LEU A 316 -7.68 -3.27 23.32
CA LEU A 316 -6.71 -3.15 24.40
C LEU A 316 -6.64 -4.43 25.24
N GLU A 317 -5.59 -4.59 26.07
CA GLU A 317 -5.46 -5.74 26.98
C GLU A 317 -6.63 -5.86 27.99
N ASN A 318 -7.29 -4.75 28.33
CA ASN A 318 -8.46 -4.74 29.20
C ASN A 318 -9.79 -5.05 28.48
N GLY A 319 -9.75 -5.30 27.16
CA GLY A 319 -10.91 -5.61 26.33
C GLY A 319 -11.59 -4.40 25.70
N ASP A 320 -11.22 -3.17 26.03
CA ASP A 320 -11.78 -1.98 25.40
C ASP A 320 -11.42 -1.91 23.91
N VAL A 321 -12.36 -1.48 23.09
CA VAL A 321 -12.14 -1.26 21.65
C VAL A 321 -11.80 0.19 21.40
N VAL A 322 -10.67 0.44 20.73
CA VAL A 322 -10.32 1.73 20.13
C VAL A 322 -10.76 1.67 18.66
N PRO A 323 -11.90 2.30 18.32
CA PRO A 323 -12.55 2.05 17.04
C PRO A 323 -11.79 2.66 15.84
N ILE A 324 -11.06 3.74 16.06
CA ILE A 324 -10.28 4.40 15.00
C ILE A 324 -8.92 4.80 15.56
N VAL A 325 -7.86 4.17 15.04
CA VAL A 325 -6.46 4.54 15.28
C VAL A 325 -5.94 5.37 14.11
N GLU A 326 -6.33 4.98 12.89
CA GLU A 326 -5.94 5.62 11.64
C GLU A 326 -6.96 5.29 10.55
N ILE A 327 -7.23 6.27 9.69
CA ILE A 327 -8.05 6.10 8.50
C ILE A 327 -7.11 5.99 7.30
N ASN A 328 -7.30 4.97 6.48
CA ASN A 328 -6.63 4.78 5.22
C ASN A 328 -7.66 4.93 4.08
N ALA A 329 -7.77 6.14 3.53
CA ALA A 329 -8.69 6.49 2.43
C ALA A 329 -8.13 6.00 1.08
N ARG A 330 -7.99 4.69 0.94
CA ARG A 330 -7.42 3.97 -0.19
C ARG A 330 -7.64 2.47 -0.05
N MET A 331 -7.29 1.73 -1.08
CA MET A 331 -7.12 0.28 -0.95
C MET A 331 -6.01 -0.03 0.07
N SER A 332 -6.09 -1.19 0.72
CA SER A 332 -5.13 -1.63 1.74
C SER A 332 -4.71 -3.08 1.52
N MET A 333 -3.66 -3.51 2.22
CA MET A 333 -3.22 -4.91 2.18
C MET A 333 -4.28 -5.86 2.75
N GLY A 334 -5.01 -5.44 3.78
CA GLY A 334 -6.13 -6.20 4.33
C GLY A 334 -7.28 -6.33 3.34
N LEU A 335 -7.56 -5.29 2.54
CA LEU A 335 -8.55 -5.35 1.47
C LEU A 335 -8.12 -6.33 0.37
N ILE A 336 -6.85 -6.32 -0.03
CA ILE A 336 -6.31 -7.31 -0.98
C ILE A 336 -6.52 -8.73 -0.44
N ASN A 337 -6.20 -8.96 0.84
CA ASN A 337 -6.43 -10.27 1.48
C ASN A 337 -7.91 -10.66 1.51
N ALA A 338 -8.80 -9.71 1.73
CA ALA A 338 -10.25 -9.96 1.70
C ALA A 338 -10.72 -10.47 0.33
N TYR A 339 -10.21 -9.87 -0.76
CA TYR A 339 -10.54 -10.31 -2.12
C TYR A 339 -9.89 -11.66 -2.47
N LEU A 340 -8.67 -11.93 -2.05
CA LEU A 340 -8.04 -13.24 -2.17
C LEU A 340 -8.86 -14.31 -1.45
N ASN A 341 -9.32 -14.03 -0.22
CA ASN A 341 -10.13 -14.97 0.55
C ASN A 341 -11.46 -15.31 -0.14
N LYS A 342 -12.07 -14.43 -0.93
CA LYS A 342 -13.27 -14.78 -1.71
C LYS A 342 -13.03 -15.98 -2.63
N VAL A 343 -11.82 -16.14 -3.15
CA VAL A 343 -11.45 -17.27 -3.98
C VAL A 343 -11.18 -18.50 -3.11
N TRP A 344 -10.39 -18.37 -2.05
CA TRP A 344 -9.98 -19.50 -1.23
C TRP A 344 -11.14 -20.10 -0.41
N GLU A 345 -12.09 -19.28 0.00
CA GLU A 345 -13.28 -19.73 0.74
C GLU A 345 -14.19 -20.63 -0.07
N THR A 346 -14.20 -20.55 -1.38
CA THR A 346 -14.91 -21.50 -2.25
C THR A 346 -14.38 -22.92 -2.09
N HIS A 347 -13.14 -23.07 -1.59
CA HIS A 347 -12.49 -24.36 -1.30
C HIS A 347 -12.42 -24.68 0.22
N GLY A 348 -13.10 -23.88 1.05
CA GLY A 348 -13.12 -24.08 2.51
C GLY A 348 -11.85 -23.62 3.23
N HIS A 349 -11.03 -22.79 2.58
CA HIS A 349 -9.76 -22.31 3.14
C HIS A 349 -9.74 -20.79 3.29
N THR A 350 -8.85 -20.30 4.16
CA THR A 350 -8.54 -18.87 4.32
C THR A 350 -7.05 -18.65 4.13
N SER A 351 -6.69 -17.42 3.80
CA SER A 351 -5.30 -17.06 3.60
C SER A 351 -4.79 -16.06 4.64
N TRP A 352 -3.50 -16.13 4.87
CA TRP A 352 -2.69 -15.12 5.50
C TRP A 352 -1.88 -14.40 4.43
N LEU A 353 -2.19 -13.14 4.19
CA LEU A 353 -1.36 -12.29 3.32
C LEU A 353 -0.22 -11.73 4.14
N THR A 354 1.01 -12.01 3.73
CA THR A 354 2.23 -11.52 4.38
C THR A 354 3.30 -11.18 3.35
N PHE A 355 4.47 -10.74 3.82
CA PHE A 355 5.62 -10.52 2.95
C PHE A 355 6.93 -10.91 3.62
N LEU A 356 7.90 -11.25 2.80
CA LEU A 356 9.29 -11.47 3.21
C LEU A 356 10.19 -10.43 2.55
N SER A 357 11.05 -9.82 3.35
CA SER A 357 12.10 -8.90 2.88
C SER A 357 13.32 -9.73 2.51
N LEU A 358 13.73 -9.65 1.24
CA LEU A 358 14.73 -10.53 0.65
C LEU A 358 16.01 -9.79 0.33
N GLY A 359 17.15 -10.50 0.43
CA GLY A 359 18.40 -10.14 -0.23
C GLY A 359 18.68 -11.18 -1.30
N LEU A 360 18.77 -10.74 -2.56
CA LEU A 360 18.87 -11.63 -3.71
C LEU A 360 20.32 -11.96 -4.04
N PRO A 361 20.67 -13.24 -4.30
CA PRO A 361 21.98 -13.59 -4.82
C PRO A 361 22.12 -13.08 -6.27
N GLU A 362 23.36 -12.98 -6.74
CA GLU A 362 23.66 -12.60 -8.12
C GLU A 362 23.04 -13.57 -9.12
N GLY A 363 22.41 -13.05 -10.17
CA GLY A 363 21.77 -13.86 -11.21
C GLY A 363 20.49 -14.58 -10.74
N PHE A 364 19.85 -14.08 -9.68
CA PHE A 364 18.55 -14.60 -9.28
C PHE A 364 17.49 -14.33 -10.35
N ALA A 365 16.68 -15.36 -10.65
CA ALA A 365 15.54 -15.25 -11.55
C ALA A 365 14.27 -15.67 -10.82
N PHE A 366 13.16 -14.97 -11.06
CA PHE A 366 11.90 -15.24 -10.36
C PHE A 366 11.33 -16.63 -10.69
N GLY A 367 11.47 -17.09 -11.93
CA GLY A 367 11.05 -18.43 -12.35
C GLY A 367 11.70 -19.56 -11.51
N ARG A 368 12.98 -19.38 -11.09
CA ARG A 368 13.63 -20.34 -10.18
C ARG A 368 12.93 -20.46 -8.83
N LEU A 369 12.33 -19.38 -8.34
CA LEU A 369 11.54 -19.43 -7.11
C LEU A 369 10.25 -20.22 -7.33
N LEU A 370 9.54 -19.99 -8.44
CA LEU A 370 8.31 -20.73 -8.77
C LEU A 370 8.62 -22.22 -8.93
N ASP A 371 9.68 -22.58 -9.62
CA ASP A 371 10.10 -23.97 -9.79
C ASP A 371 10.45 -24.64 -8.46
N ALA A 372 11.22 -23.95 -7.61
CA ALA A 372 11.57 -24.48 -6.29
C ALA A 372 10.33 -24.70 -5.40
N LEU A 373 9.37 -23.79 -5.44
CA LEU A 373 8.08 -23.95 -4.74
C LEU A 373 7.26 -25.10 -5.30
N ARG A 374 7.27 -25.30 -6.62
CA ARG A 374 6.59 -26.41 -7.28
C ARG A 374 7.22 -27.76 -6.90
N VAL A 375 8.54 -27.87 -7.00
CA VAL A 375 9.30 -29.09 -6.67
C VAL A 375 9.17 -29.46 -5.21
N SER A 376 9.13 -28.48 -4.30
CA SER A 376 8.96 -28.72 -2.87
C SER A 376 7.52 -29.03 -2.44
N GLY A 377 6.55 -28.99 -3.38
CA GLY A 377 5.12 -29.15 -3.06
C GLY A 377 4.57 -28.03 -2.19
N LEU A 378 5.15 -26.81 -2.29
CA LEU A 378 4.69 -25.63 -1.54
C LEU A 378 3.84 -24.71 -2.39
N LEU A 379 4.01 -24.71 -3.71
CA LEU A 379 3.21 -23.90 -4.61
C LEU A 379 1.77 -24.40 -4.57
N LEU A 380 0.82 -23.53 -4.22
CA LEU A 380 -0.59 -23.90 -4.16
C LEU A 380 -1.07 -24.42 -5.52
N THR A 381 -1.78 -25.53 -5.50
CA THR A 381 -2.48 -26.10 -6.66
C THR A 381 -3.97 -26.18 -6.38
N VAL A 382 -4.79 -26.16 -7.44
CA VAL A 382 -6.26 -26.29 -7.30
C VAL A 382 -6.64 -27.63 -6.66
N GLN A 383 -5.86 -28.69 -6.91
CA GLN A 383 -6.11 -30.02 -6.38
C GLN A 383 -5.87 -30.11 -4.88
N GLU A 384 -4.81 -29.48 -4.39
CA GLU A 384 -4.47 -29.52 -2.96
C GLU A 384 -5.25 -28.47 -2.16
N GLY A 385 -5.58 -27.34 -2.78
CA GLY A 385 -6.34 -26.26 -2.18
C GLY A 385 -5.61 -25.45 -1.10
N TYR A 386 -4.35 -25.81 -0.77
CA TYR A 386 -3.52 -25.12 0.20
C TYR A 386 -2.07 -25.02 -0.29
N GLY A 387 -1.34 -24.04 0.23
CA GLY A 387 0.05 -23.78 -0.16
C GLY A 387 0.40 -22.30 -0.14
N ILE A 388 1.48 -21.98 -0.82
CA ILE A 388 1.99 -20.61 -1.00
C ILE A 388 1.61 -20.10 -2.38
N VAL A 389 1.05 -18.91 -2.44
CA VAL A 389 0.79 -18.18 -3.69
C VAL A 389 1.67 -16.93 -3.70
N PRO A 390 2.74 -16.86 -4.51
CA PRO A 390 3.44 -15.62 -4.77
C PRO A 390 2.50 -14.61 -5.45
N LEU A 391 2.50 -13.36 -4.96
CA LEU A 391 1.56 -12.34 -5.41
C LEU A 391 2.20 -11.28 -6.31
N SER A 392 3.54 -11.20 -6.34
CA SER A 392 4.25 -10.22 -7.14
C SER A 392 5.65 -10.68 -7.49
N SER A 393 6.03 -10.47 -8.73
CA SER A 393 7.38 -10.67 -9.27
C SER A 393 8.20 -9.39 -9.23
N ASN A 394 7.58 -8.27 -9.60
CA ASN A 394 8.25 -6.98 -9.71
C ASN A 394 8.80 -6.46 -8.39
N THR A 395 8.09 -6.63 -7.27
CA THR A 395 8.58 -6.21 -5.95
C THR A 395 9.78 -7.02 -5.47
N VAL A 396 10.00 -8.20 -6.05
CA VAL A 396 11.20 -9.02 -5.83
C VAL A 396 12.35 -8.53 -6.71
N MET A 397 12.13 -8.38 -8.02
CA MET A 397 13.17 -8.26 -9.03
C MET A 397 13.62 -6.85 -9.37
N VAL A 398 12.75 -5.84 -9.20
CA VAL A 398 13.00 -4.48 -9.72
C VAL A 398 14.33 -3.87 -9.25
N ASN A 399 14.68 -4.04 -7.98
CA ASN A 399 15.93 -3.47 -7.45
C ASN A 399 17.17 -4.20 -7.95
N ASP A 400 17.10 -5.51 -8.18
CA ASP A 400 18.19 -6.28 -8.76
C ASP A 400 18.46 -5.84 -10.20
N ILE A 401 17.41 -5.73 -11.02
CA ILE A 401 17.50 -5.29 -12.40
C ILE A 401 18.06 -3.85 -12.49
N LEU A 402 17.54 -2.93 -11.67
CA LEU A 402 18.02 -1.54 -11.63
C LEU A 402 19.49 -1.45 -11.20
N THR A 403 19.90 -2.27 -10.20
CA THR A 403 21.28 -2.29 -9.72
C THR A 403 22.22 -2.86 -10.76
N SER A 404 21.84 -3.95 -11.41
CA SER A 404 22.64 -4.60 -12.46
C SER A 404 22.86 -3.66 -13.63
N ARG A 405 21.84 -2.94 -14.09
CA ARG A 405 21.96 -1.95 -15.17
C ARG A 405 22.88 -0.79 -14.80
N ARG A 406 22.77 -0.23 -13.59
CA ARG A 406 23.65 0.85 -13.11
C ARG A 406 25.12 0.42 -13.04
N ILE A 407 25.39 -0.84 -12.73
CA ILE A 407 26.76 -1.40 -12.75
C ILE A 407 27.25 -1.52 -14.18
N THR A 408 26.42 -2.00 -15.11
CA THR A 408 26.76 -2.12 -16.55
C THR A 408 27.05 -0.75 -17.16
N ASP A 409 26.28 0.27 -16.78
CA ASP A 409 26.46 1.66 -17.23
C ASP A 409 27.64 2.39 -16.54
N GLY A 410 28.37 1.72 -15.63
CA GLY A 410 29.51 2.30 -14.92
C GLY A 410 29.13 3.35 -13.86
N LEU A 411 27.84 3.48 -13.53
CA LEU A 411 27.30 4.51 -12.65
C LEU A 411 27.36 4.15 -11.16
N GLN A 412 27.59 2.88 -10.83
CA GLN A 412 27.61 2.39 -9.45
C GLN A 412 28.54 1.21 -9.24
N SER A 413 29.30 1.19 -8.14
CA SER A 413 30.04 0.02 -7.72
C SER A 413 29.11 -0.98 -7.01
N LYS A 414 29.34 -2.28 -7.19
CA LYS A 414 28.61 -3.38 -6.53
C LYS A 414 28.65 -3.21 -5.01
N ARG A 415 27.52 -2.91 -4.37
CA ARG A 415 27.41 -2.78 -2.91
C ARG A 415 26.25 -3.63 -2.40
N GLY A 416 26.57 -4.75 -1.76
CA GLY A 416 25.64 -5.62 -1.06
C GLY A 416 24.65 -6.35 -1.98
N MET A 417 23.82 -7.19 -1.36
CA MET A 417 22.75 -7.93 -2.06
C MET A 417 21.59 -6.98 -2.40
N PRO A 418 21.08 -7.00 -3.63
CA PRO A 418 19.84 -6.28 -3.97
C PRO A 418 18.70 -6.70 -3.06
N LYS A 419 17.92 -5.74 -2.60
CA LYS A 419 16.79 -6.00 -1.71
C LYS A 419 15.50 -6.13 -2.52
N GLY A 420 14.78 -7.24 -2.31
CA GLY A 420 13.44 -7.48 -2.84
C GLY A 420 12.41 -7.62 -1.73
N ARG A 421 11.14 -7.67 -2.11
CA ARG A 421 10.04 -7.98 -1.21
C ARG A 421 9.09 -8.97 -1.88
N LEU A 422 8.99 -10.18 -1.32
CA LEU A 422 8.09 -11.21 -1.77
C LEU A 422 6.79 -11.12 -0.98
N TYR A 423 5.71 -10.71 -1.62
CA TYR A 423 4.37 -10.82 -1.08
C TYR A 423 3.81 -12.20 -1.38
N VAL A 424 3.20 -12.82 -0.39
CA VAL A 424 2.60 -14.17 -0.52
C VAL A 424 1.23 -14.22 0.15
N SER A 425 0.34 -14.99 -0.46
CA SER A 425 -0.86 -15.51 0.19
C SER A 425 -0.55 -16.93 0.67
N VAL A 426 -0.64 -17.15 1.98
CA VAL A 426 -0.41 -18.45 2.61
C VAL A 426 -1.77 -19.06 2.89
N VAL A 427 -2.20 -19.95 2.01
CA VAL A 427 -3.49 -20.63 2.13
C VAL A 427 -3.31 -21.91 2.94
N GLY A 428 -4.05 -22.05 4.02
CA GLY A 428 -3.90 -23.20 4.91
C GLY A 428 -5.17 -23.50 5.69
N ARG A 429 -5.23 -24.71 6.24
CA ARG A 429 -6.38 -25.21 7.01
C ARG A 429 -6.62 -24.42 8.29
N ASP A 430 -5.54 -24.06 8.96
CA ASP A 430 -5.52 -23.37 10.25
C ASP A 430 -4.25 -22.51 10.41
N ASN A 431 -4.08 -21.84 11.52
CA ASN A 431 -2.92 -21.00 11.80
C ASN A 431 -1.61 -21.77 11.95
N GLU A 432 -1.68 -22.99 12.49
CA GLU A 432 -0.51 -23.87 12.65
C GLU A 432 0.02 -24.31 11.29
N HIS A 433 -0.86 -24.82 10.43
CA HIS A 433 -0.53 -25.20 9.07
C HIS A 433 0.05 -24.02 8.25
N ARG A 434 -0.55 -22.82 8.36
CA ARG A 434 0.02 -21.63 7.70
C ARG A 434 1.42 -21.28 8.20
N SER A 435 1.66 -21.41 9.50
CA SER A 435 2.98 -21.19 10.10
C SER A 435 4.01 -22.22 9.61
N GLU A 436 3.62 -23.47 9.47
CA GLU A 436 4.45 -24.53 8.87
C GLU A 436 4.83 -24.20 7.41
N LEU A 437 3.85 -23.80 6.60
CA LEU A 437 4.08 -23.43 5.21
C LEU A 437 5.07 -22.24 5.08
N ILE A 438 4.97 -21.23 5.95
CA ILE A 438 5.93 -20.13 5.96
C ILE A 438 7.34 -20.59 6.35
N ASN A 439 7.46 -21.47 7.32
CA ASN A 439 8.77 -22.00 7.72
C ASN A 439 9.42 -22.83 6.58
N ARG A 440 8.63 -23.64 5.89
CA ARG A 440 9.09 -24.36 4.70
C ARG A 440 9.46 -23.40 3.55
N LEU A 441 8.71 -22.32 3.33
CA LEU A 441 9.07 -21.28 2.37
C LEU A 441 10.42 -20.66 2.71
N ARG A 442 10.70 -20.35 3.99
CA ARG A 442 12.00 -19.83 4.42
C ARG A 442 13.14 -20.80 4.11
N GLN A 443 12.91 -22.12 4.26
CA GLN A 443 13.90 -23.13 3.90
C GLN A 443 14.15 -23.14 2.39
N VAL A 444 13.12 -23.14 1.55
CA VAL A 444 13.25 -23.07 0.08
C VAL A 444 14.04 -21.79 -0.34
N LEU A 445 13.77 -20.65 0.29
CA LEU A 445 14.51 -19.43 0.01
C LEU A 445 16.00 -19.56 0.41
N ALA A 446 16.29 -20.20 1.54
CA ALA A 446 17.65 -20.45 1.99
C ALA A 446 18.40 -21.38 1.01
N ASP A 447 17.76 -22.46 0.52
CA ASP A 447 18.31 -23.37 -0.47
C ASP A 447 18.62 -22.66 -1.81
N LEU A 448 17.86 -21.62 -2.15
CA LEU A 448 18.13 -20.72 -3.28
C LEU A 448 19.18 -19.64 -2.96
N SER A 449 19.83 -19.68 -1.79
CA SER A 449 20.77 -18.66 -1.31
C SER A 449 20.16 -17.24 -1.18
N VAL A 450 18.83 -17.16 -1.04
CA VAL A 450 18.11 -15.92 -0.79
C VAL A 450 18.12 -15.63 0.70
N LYS A 451 18.59 -14.46 1.09
CA LYS A 451 18.59 -14.03 2.49
C LYS A 451 17.22 -13.43 2.86
N VAL A 452 16.64 -13.92 3.96
CA VAL A 452 15.41 -13.36 4.53
C VAL A 452 15.77 -12.49 5.73
N TYR A 453 15.19 -11.27 5.82
CA TYR A 453 15.51 -10.28 6.86
C TYR A 453 14.42 -10.13 7.94
N ASN A 454 13.21 -10.68 7.73
CA ASN A 454 12.08 -10.60 8.67
C ASN A 454 11.40 -11.94 8.90
#